data_0021a2bf8be9e0ce53da173c081685f7
#
_entry.id   0021a2bf8be9e0ce53da173c081685f7
#
_cell.length_a   1.000
_cell.length_b   1.000
_cell.length_c   1.000
_cell.angle_alpha   90.00
_cell.angle_beta   90.00
_cell.angle_gamma   90.00
#
_symmetry.space_group_name_H-M   'P 1'
#
loop_
_entity.id
_entity.type
_entity.pdbx_description
1 polymer ?
#
loop_
_entity_poly.entity_id
_entity_poly.type
_entity_poly.pdbx_seq_one_letter_code
_entity_poly.pdbx_strand_id
1 'polypeptide(L)'
;KWFDSRDFIKTERKHNKNTLDGELTSKLVKKTFNDLPHISLVPGFISRDRDTDETTNLGRGGSDYTAAIIAAALNADALEIWTDVDGFMTADPRVIKTAYTINELSYIEAMELCNFGAKVIYPPTIYPVCVKNIPIKVKNTFNPDSPGTIIKNKIEDDQKPIKGISSI
;
A
#
# COMPACT_ATOMS: atom_id res chain seq x y z
N LYS A 1 5.94 20.67 -2.44
CA LYS A 1 5.78 20.82 -3.90
C LYS A 1 4.74 19.83 -4.40
N TRP A 2 3.88 20.23 -5.34
CA TRP A 2 2.91 19.36 -6.01
C TRP A 2 3.52 18.77 -7.28
N PHE A 3 3.20 17.47 -7.53
CA PHE A 3 3.60 16.73 -8.73
C PHE A 3 2.40 16.00 -9.31
N ASP A 4 2.23 16.00 -10.62
CA ASP A 4 1.21 15.22 -11.29
C ASP A 4 1.68 13.76 -11.45
N SER A 5 0.98 12.80 -10.87
CA SER A 5 1.35 11.39 -10.96
C SER A 5 1.37 10.86 -12.40
N ARG A 6 0.57 11.43 -13.30
CA ARG A 6 0.53 11.04 -14.71
C ARG A 6 1.85 11.29 -15.45
N ASP A 7 2.71 12.14 -14.91
CA ASP A 7 4.02 12.42 -15.53
C ASP A 7 4.98 11.25 -15.34
N PHE A 8 4.82 10.46 -14.27
CA PHE A 8 5.76 9.39 -13.92
C PHE A 8 5.11 8.04 -13.62
N ILE A 9 3.81 7.93 -13.36
CA ILE A 9 3.09 6.64 -13.27
C ILE A 9 2.57 6.30 -14.66
N LYS A 10 3.20 5.30 -15.28
CA LYS A 10 2.88 4.89 -16.65
C LYS A 10 2.21 3.53 -16.69
N THR A 11 1.22 3.41 -17.56
CA THR A 11 0.54 2.16 -17.85
C THR A 11 0.74 1.76 -19.32
N GLU A 12 0.52 0.49 -19.60
CA GLU A 12 0.44 -0.08 -20.93
C GLU A 12 -0.84 -0.90 -21.05
N ARG A 13 -1.40 -1.00 -22.23
CA ARG A 13 -2.61 -1.79 -22.47
C ARG A 13 -2.27 -3.24 -22.78
N LYS A 14 -2.53 -4.14 -21.81
CA LYS A 14 -2.38 -5.59 -21.97
C LYS A 14 -3.73 -6.28 -21.80
N HIS A 15 -4.14 -7.11 -22.78
CA HIS A 15 -5.39 -7.88 -22.73
C HIS A 15 -6.62 -7.02 -22.35
N ASN A 16 -6.75 -5.85 -22.95
CA ASN A 16 -7.81 -4.85 -22.66
C ASN A 16 -7.86 -4.31 -21.22
N LYS A 17 -6.74 -4.46 -20.47
CA LYS A 17 -6.59 -3.87 -19.12
C LYS A 17 -5.38 -2.95 -19.09
N ASN A 18 -5.52 -1.84 -18.34
CA ASN A 18 -4.37 -0.99 -18.05
C ASN A 18 -3.51 -1.68 -17.00
N THR A 19 -2.27 -1.95 -17.35
CA THR A 19 -1.28 -2.60 -16.48
C THR A 19 -0.14 -1.63 -16.24
N LEU A 20 0.39 -1.58 -15.03
CA LEU A 20 1.54 -0.74 -14.70
C LEU A 20 2.76 -1.13 -15.56
N ASP A 21 3.37 -0.16 -16.24
CA ASP A 21 4.72 -0.29 -16.74
C ASP A 21 5.71 0.02 -15.60
N GLY A 22 6.09 -1.02 -14.86
CA GLY A 22 6.91 -0.88 -13.66
C GLY A 22 8.32 -0.38 -13.94
N GLU A 23 8.91 -0.75 -15.06
CA GLU A 23 10.27 -0.34 -15.42
C GLU A 23 10.34 1.15 -15.77
N LEU A 24 9.48 1.58 -16.71
CA LEU A 24 9.41 2.98 -17.11
C LEU A 24 9.00 3.87 -15.92
N THR A 25 7.99 3.44 -15.16
CA THR A 25 7.53 4.16 -13.96
C THR A 25 8.66 4.31 -12.94
N SER A 26 9.38 3.26 -12.60
CA SER A 26 10.50 3.33 -11.65
C SER A 26 11.59 4.31 -12.10
N LYS A 27 11.94 4.28 -13.39
CA LYS A 27 12.90 5.21 -13.98
C LYS A 27 12.43 6.66 -13.87
N LEU A 28 11.16 6.92 -14.20
CA LEU A 28 10.59 8.27 -14.16
C LEU A 28 10.43 8.79 -12.72
N VAL A 29 9.99 7.96 -11.79
CA VAL A 29 9.91 8.30 -10.36
C VAL A 29 11.28 8.72 -9.85
N LYS A 30 12.33 7.92 -10.06
CA LYS A 30 13.70 8.25 -9.64
C LYS A 30 14.18 9.57 -10.24
N LYS A 31 13.87 9.81 -11.52
CA LYS A 31 14.23 11.09 -12.19
C LYS A 31 13.47 12.28 -11.59
N THR A 32 12.16 12.13 -11.35
CA THR A 32 11.30 13.20 -10.84
C THR A 32 11.65 13.60 -9.41
N PHE A 33 12.05 12.63 -8.59
CA PHE A 33 12.35 12.81 -7.18
C PHE A 33 13.85 12.75 -6.86
N ASN A 34 14.72 12.99 -7.85
CA ASN A 34 16.17 13.05 -7.63
C ASN A 34 16.55 14.13 -6.61
N ASP A 35 15.92 15.31 -6.71
CA ASP A 35 16.06 16.40 -5.75
C ASP A 35 14.77 16.53 -4.95
N LEU A 36 14.65 15.71 -3.90
CA LEU A 36 13.47 15.64 -3.06
C LEU A 36 13.22 16.96 -2.33
N PRO A 37 12.07 17.63 -2.55
CA PRO A 37 11.66 18.71 -1.68
C PRO A 37 11.25 18.12 -0.33
N HIS A 38 11.31 18.96 0.73
CA HIS A 38 10.98 18.55 2.09
C HIS A 38 9.60 17.86 2.19
N ILE A 39 8.61 18.34 1.42
CA ILE A 39 7.27 17.74 1.29
C ILE A 39 6.89 17.66 -0.17
N SER A 40 6.48 16.48 -0.63
CA SER A 40 5.93 16.22 -1.96
C SER A 40 4.47 15.80 -1.86
N LEU A 41 3.59 16.50 -2.58
CA LEU A 41 2.17 16.13 -2.70
C LEU A 41 1.95 15.50 -4.07
N VAL A 42 1.41 14.29 -4.09
CA VAL A 42 1.17 13.50 -5.30
C VAL A 42 -0.24 12.93 -5.25
N PRO A 43 -1.10 13.15 -6.27
CA PRO A 43 -2.39 12.47 -6.34
C PRO A 43 -2.16 10.98 -6.62
N GLY A 44 -2.84 10.11 -5.89
CA GLY A 44 -2.85 8.68 -6.13
C GLY A 44 -3.87 8.27 -7.18
N PHE A 45 -3.91 6.97 -7.54
CA PHE A 45 -4.88 6.33 -8.42
C PHE A 45 -4.73 6.63 -9.91
N ILE A 46 -4.49 7.89 -10.31
CA ILE A 46 -4.39 8.29 -11.71
C ILE A 46 -3.01 8.00 -12.30
N SER A 47 -2.99 7.65 -13.57
CA SER A 47 -1.81 7.30 -14.35
C SER A 47 -1.99 7.74 -15.80
N ARG A 48 -1.01 7.45 -16.65
CA ARG A 48 -1.07 7.79 -18.07
C ARG A 48 -0.58 6.60 -18.90
N ASP A 49 -1.31 6.27 -19.96
CA ASP A 49 -0.86 5.28 -20.93
C ASP A 49 0.41 5.79 -21.65
N ARG A 50 1.42 4.93 -21.74
CA ARG A 50 2.73 5.29 -22.29
C ARG A 50 2.73 5.48 -23.81
N ASP A 51 1.79 4.82 -24.51
CA ASP A 51 1.73 4.77 -25.97
C ASP A 51 0.72 5.79 -26.52
N THR A 52 -0.44 5.96 -25.87
CA THR A 52 -1.52 6.85 -26.32
C THR A 52 -1.55 8.21 -25.64
N ASP A 53 -0.81 8.37 -24.54
CA ASP A 53 -0.80 9.55 -23.67
C ASP A 53 -2.15 9.84 -22.98
N GLU A 54 -3.11 8.92 -23.06
CA GLU A 54 -4.41 9.04 -22.41
C GLU A 54 -4.31 8.87 -20.88
N THR A 55 -5.15 9.60 -20.16
CA THR A 55 -5.27 9.41 -18.70
C THR A 55 -5.90 8.05 -18.41
N THR A 56 -5.23 7.27 -17.58
CA THR A 56 -5.64 5.96 -17.11
C THR A 56 -5.70 5.93 -15.59
N ASN A 57 -5.99 4.76 -15.02
CA ASN A 57 -5.97 4.56 -13.57
C ASN A 57 -5.44 3.18 -13.20
N LEU A 58 -5.03 3.03 -11.94
CA LEU A 58 -4.46 1.81 -11.39
C LEU A 58 -5.50 0.82 -10.83
N GLY A 59 -6.79 1.10 -10.98
CA GLY A 59 -7.87 0.24 -10.51
C GLY A 59 -8.05 0.25 -8.98
N ARG A 60 -8.62 -0.84 -8.46
CA ARG A 60 -8.94 -0.96 -7.02
C ARG A 60 -7.68 -0.81 -6.16
N GLY A 61 -7.77 0.00 -5.09
CA GLY A 61 -6.65 0.29 -4.21
C GLY A 61 -5.55 1.13 -4.87
N GLY A 62 -5.86 1.80 -5.99
CA GLY A 62 -4.88 2.53 -6.81
C GLY A 62 -4.16 3.65 -6.09
N SER A 63 -4.74 4.27 -5.06
CA SER A 63 -4.06 5.29 -4.25
C SER A 63 -2.93 4.68 -3.42
N ASP A 64 -3.23 3.59 -2.70
CA ASP A 64 -2.22 2.86 -1.92
C ASP A 64 -1.16 2.27 -2.85
N TYR A 65 -1.59 1.77 -4.03
CA TYR A 65 -0.67 1.23 -5.03
C TYR A 65 0.28 2.31 -5.57
N THR A 66 -0.21 3.52 -5.83
CA THR A 66 0.65 4.66 -6.21
C THR A 66 1.72 4.93 -5.15
N ALA A 67 1.31 4.98 -3.88
CA ALA A 67 2.23 5.21 -2.77
C ALA A 67 3.27 4.07 -2.65
N ALA A 68 2.85 2.82 -2.78
CA ALA A 68 3.74 1.65 -2.74
C ALA A 68 4.75 1.63 -3.90
N ILE A 69 4.32 2.00 -5.12
CA ILE A 69 5.19 2.12 -6.30
C ILE A 69 6.28 3.18 -6.06
N ILE A 70 5.88 4.36 -5.58
CA ILE A 70 6.81 5.46 -5.30
C ILE A 70 7.78 5.05 -4.18
N ALA A 71 7.27 4.51 -3.07
CA ALA A 71 8.08 4.03 -1.96
C ALA A 71 9.12 2.99 -2.41
N ALA A 72 8.70 2.02 -3.22
CA ALA A 72 9.60 0.98 -3.74
C ALA A 72 10.65 1.56 -4.71
N ALA A 73 10.27 2.49 -5.59
CA ALA A 73 11.19 3.10 -6.55
C ALA A 73 12.25 3.96 -5.87
N LEU A 74 11.90 4.64 -4.77
CA LEU A 74 12.80 5.52 -4.01
C LEU A 74 13.55 4.79 -2.87
N ASN A 75 13.28 3.49 -2.64
CA ASN A 75 13.74 2.74 -1.47
C ASN A 75 13.44 3.49 -0.16
N ALA A 76 12.18 3.86 0.03
CA ALA A 76 11.72 4.58 1.22
C ALA A 76 11.98 3.78 2.51
N ASP A 77 12.15 4.46 3.63
CA ASP A 77 12.34 3.83 4.94
C ASP A 77 11.06 3.15 5.46
N ALA A 78 9.89 3.66 5.08
CA ALA A 78 8.58 3.10 5.41
C ALA A 78 7.50 3.61 4.45
N LEU A 79 6.41 2.84 4.34
CA LEU A 79 5.14 3.25 3.74
C LEU A 79 4.09 3.38 4.85
N GLU A 80 3.52 4.55 5.05
CA GLU A 80 2.40 4.74 5.96
C GLU A 80 1.08 4.83 5.18
N ILE A 81 0.11 3.99 5.57
CA ILE A 81 -1.25 4.00 5.02
C ILE A 81 -2.18 4.51 6.12
N TRP A 82 -2.69 5.71 5.93
CA TRP A 82 -3.65 6.34 6.82
C TRP A 82 -5.06 6.09 6.32
N THR A 83 -5.86 5.41 7.14
CA THR A 83 -7.21 4.94 6.81
C THR A 83 -8.19 5.26 7.94
N ASP A 84 -9.39 4.70 7.93
CA ASP A 84 -10.45 4.89 8.92
C ASP A 84 -10.52 3.80 10.00
N VAL A 85 -9.56 2.88 10.01
CA VAL A 85 -9.47 1.80 11.01
C VAL A 85 -8.13 1.82 11.75
N ASP A 86 -8.11 1.31 12.98
CA ASP A 86 -6.90 1.30 13.84
C ASP A 86 -5.81 0.30 13.38
N GLY A 87 -5.97 -0.33 12.25
CA GLY A 87 -5.08 -1.34 11.72
C GLY A 87 -5.78 -2.67 11.46
N PHE A 88 -5.03 -3.74 11.38
CA PHE A 88 -5.57 -5.09 11.31
C PHE A 88 -6.06 -5.53 12.68
N MET A 89 -7.29 -6.06 12.72
CA MET A 89 -7.92 -6.53 13.96
C MET A 89 -7.87 -8.04 14.04
N THR A 90 -7.88 -8.58 15.27
CA THR A 90 -7.94 -10.04 15.52
C THR A 90 -9.23 -10.68 15.03
N ALA A 91 -10.29 -9.91 14.86
CA ALA A 91 -11.56 -10.30 14.23
C ALA A 91 -12.31 -9.02 13.78
N ASP A 92 -13.42 -9.19 13.06
CA ASP A 92 -14.31 -8.06 12.73
C ASP A 92 -14.92 -7.46 14.02
N PRO A 93 -14.61 -6.21 14.40
CA PRO A 93 -15.10 -5.60 15.63
C PRO A 93 -16.63 -5.36 15.64
N ARG A 94 -17.26 -5.43 14.46
CA ARG A 94 -18.73 -5.36 14.36
C ARG A 94 -19.39 -6.63 14.86
N VAL A 95 -18.68 -7.76 14.74
CA VAL A 95 -19.14 -9.10 15.18
C VAL A 95 -18.57 -9.44 16.56
N ILE A 96 -17.26 -9.26 16.76
CA ILE A 96 -16.54 -9.62 17.98
C ILE A 96 -16.11 -8.35 18.70
N LYS A 97 -16.86 -7.95 19.72
CA LYS A 97 -16.62 -6.69 20.47
C LYS A 97 -15.30 -6.66 21.25
N THR A 98 -14.71 -7.81 21.53
CA THR A 98 -13.42 -7.94 22.20
C THR A 98 -12.25 -8.02 21.22
N ALA A 99 -12.50 -7.82 19.91
CA ALA A 99 -11.43 -7.75 18.93
C ALA A 99 -10.50 -6.56 19.23
N TYR A 100 -9.21 -6.76 19.05
CA TYR A 100 -8.19 -5.75 19.27
C TYR A 100 -7.21 -5.68 18.08
N THR A 101 -6.48 -4.58 18.00
CA THR A 101 -5.54 -4.35 16.91
C THR A 101 -4.32 -5.27 17.02
N ILE A 102 -3.93 -5.88 15.93
CA ILE A 102 -2.72 -6.70 15.81
C ILE A 102 -1.54 -5.75 15.58
N ASN A 103 -0.56 -5.75 16.48
CA ASN A 103 0.56 -4.82 16.41
C ASN A 103 1.50 -5.10 15.23
N GLU A 104 1.77 -6.40 14.96
CA GLU A 104 2.71 -6.81 13.92
C GLU A 104 2.16 -7.97 13.08
N LEU A 105 2.35 -7.87 11.77
CA LEU A 105 2.06 -8.93 10.80
C LEU A 105 3.21 -9.09 9.83
N SER A 106 3.44 -10.30 9.36
CA SER A 106 4.22 -10.53 8.15
C SER A 106 3.44 -10.08 6.91
N TYR A 107 4.13 -9.86 5.80
CA TYR A 107 3.45 -9.55 4.53
C TYR A 107 2.50 -10.67 4.12
N ILE A 108 2.88 -11.94 4.37
CA ILE A 108 2.05 -13.11 4.03
C ILE A 108 0.77 -13.09 4.86
N GLU A 109 0.87 -12.94 6.18
CA GLU A 109 -0.30 -12.88 7.07
C GLU A 109 -1.24 -11.73 6.71
N ALA A 110 -0.70 -10.55 6.43
CA ALA A 110 -1.51 -9.39 6.01
C ALA A 110 -2.24 -9.66 4.68
N MET A 111 -1.56 -10.26 3.70
CA MET A 111 -2.17 -10.63 2.43
C MET A 111 -3.26 -11.70 2.60
N GLU A 112 -3.03 -12.71 3.42
CA GLU A 112 -4.02 -13.75 3.70
C GLU A 112 -5.25 -13.18 4.40
N LEU A 113 -5.09 -12.39 5.46
CA LEU A 113 -6.21 -11.74 6.13
C LEU A 113 -7.04 -10.91 5.15
N CYS A 114 -6.39 -10.15 4.26
CA CYS A 114 -7.09 -9.34 3.26
C CYS A 114 -7.80 -10.20 2.19
N ASN A 115 -7.21 -11.30 1.76
CA ASN A 115 -7.83 -12.20 0.79
C ASN A 115 -9.07 -12.91 1.37
N PHE A 116 -9.08 -13.14 2.67
CA PHE A 116 -10.17 -13.82 3.38
C PHE A 116 -11.12 -12.87 4.14
N GLY A 117 -11.15 -11.57 3.79
CA GLY A 117 -12.23 -10.68 4.20
C GLY A 117 -11.81 -9.41 4.96
N ALA A 118 -10.61 -9.31 5.47
CA ALA A 118 -10.12 -8.07 6.09
C ALA A 118 -9.95 -6.97 5.03
N LYS A 119 -10.83 -5.96 5.05
CA LYS A 119 -10.85 -4.88 4.05
C LYS A 119 -9.96 -3.70 4.46
N VAL A 120 -8.75 -3.98 4.92
CA VAL A 120 -7.82 -2.95 5.40
C VAL A 120 -6.95 -2.42 4.28
N ILE A 121 -6.32 -3.30 3.52
CA ILE A 121 -5.49 -2.98 2.37
C ILE A 121 -5.88 -3.90 1.20
N TYR A 122 -5.73 -3.43 -0.03
CA TYR A 122 -5.90 -4.31 -1.20
C TYR A 122 -4.58 -5.05 -1.48
N PRO A 123 -4.51 -6.41 -1.39
CA PRO A 123 -3.27 -7.17 -1.41
C PRO A 123 -2.30 -6.85 -2.56
N PRO A 124 -2.74 -6.70 -3.82
CA PRO A 124 -1.83 -6.38 -4.92
C PRO A 124 -1.06 -5.07 -4.73
N THR A 125 -1.57 -4.15 -3.89
CA THR A 125 -0.96 -2.82 -3.70
C THR A 125 0.31 -2.86 -2.86
N ILE A 126 0.47 -3.86 -2.00
CA ILE A 126 1.63 -3.96 -1.11
C ILE A 126 2.80 -4.74 -1.73
N TYR A 127 2.60 -5.40 -2.87
CA TYR A 127 3.63 -6.19 -3.51
C TYR A 127 4.94 -5.42 -3.81
N PRO A 128 4.90 -4.17 -4.34
CA PRO A 128 6.13 -3.42 -4.63
C PRO A 128 7.03 -3.21 -3.39
N VAL A 129 6.44 -2.89 -2.25
CA VAL A 129 7.19 -2.64 -1.00
C VAL A 129 7.61 -3.95 -0.32
N CYS A 130 6.81 -5.01 -0.46
CA CYS A 130 7.15 -6.34 0.02
C CYS A 130 8.47 -6.84 -0.60
N VAL A 131 8.61 -6.74 -1.93
CA VAL A 131 9.82 -7.15 -2.66
C VAL A 131 11.06 -6.36 -2.19
N LYS A 132 10.86 -5.13 -1.73
CA LYS A 132 11.93 -4.24 -1.24
C LYS A 132 12.16 -4.33 0.27
N ASN A 133 11.39 -5.15 0.99
CA ASN A 133 11.40 -5.22 2.46
C ASN A 133 11.12 -3.86 3.14
N ILE A 134 10.32 -3.00 2.52
CA ILE A 134 9.93 -1.71 3.07
C ILE A 134 8.76 -1.92 4.02
N PRO A 135 8.87 -1.63 5.32
CA PRO A 135 7.78 -1.83 6.27
C PRO A 135 6.58 -0.94 5.94
N ILE A 136 5.38 -1.51 6.15
CA ILE A 136 4.12 -0.77 6.01
C ILE A 136 3.57 -0.53 7.41
N LYS A 137 3.16 0.71 7.70
CA LYS A 137 2.43 1.08 8.91
C LYS A 137 1.00 1.45 8.53
N VAL A 138 0.03 0.73 9.06
CA VAL A 138 -1.39 1.07 8.92
C VAL A 138 -1.82 1.86 10.13
N LYS A 139 -2.32 3.07 9.91
CA LYS A 139 -2.69 4.01 10.95
C LYS A 139 -4.08 4.58 10.73
N ASN A 140 -4.73 4.96 11.83
CA ASN A 140 -6.07 5.57 11.78
C ASN A 140 -5.98 7.11 11.75
N THR A 141 -6.54 7.71 10.71
CA THR A 141 -6.61 9.17 10.55
C THR A 141 -7.42 9.83 11.67
N PHE A 142 -8.46 9.14 12.18
CA PHE A 142 -9.32 9.65 13.25
C PHE A 142 -8.83 9.31 14.66
N ASN A 143 -7.81 8.43 14.77
CA ASN A 143 -7.17 8.04 16.03
C ASN A 143 -5.64 7.97 15.85
N PRO A 144 -4.96 9.10 15.59
CA PRO A 144 -3.54 9.12 15.22
C PRO A 144 -2.61 8.62 16.32
N ASP A 145 -3.05 8.64 17.58
CA ASP A 145 -2.28 8.15 18.72
C ASP A 145 -2.31 6.61 18.83
N SER A 146 -3.23 5.93 18.14
CA SER A 146 -3.23 4.47 18.05
C SER A 146 -1.92 3.98 17.41
N PRO A 147 -1.27 2.94 17.97
CA PRO A 147 -0.03 2.39 17.42
C PRO A 147 -0.21 1.86 16.00
N GLY A 148 -1.40 1.38 15.65
CA GLY A 148 -1.70 0.78 14.36
C GLY A 148 -1.13 -0.63 14.21
N THR A 149 -0.98 -1.07 12.95
CA THR A 149 -0.34 -2.34 12.60
C THR A 149 0.91 -2.11 11.77
N ILE A 150 2.01 -2.76 12.14
CA ILE A 150 3.24 -2.77 11.34
C ILE A 150 3.30 -4.07 10.54
N ILE A 151 3.49 -3.97 9.23
CA ILE A 151 3.68 -5.13 8.34
C ILE A 151 5.13 -5.13 7.88
N LYS A 152 5.86 -6.22 8.18
CA LYS A 152 7.29 -6.37 7.87
C LYS A 152 7.66 -7.82 7.57
N ASN A 153 8.85 -8.06 7.05
CA ASN A 153 9.27 -9.42 6.66
C ASN A 153 9.48 -10.35 7.86
N LYS A 154 10.11 -9.84 8.93
CA LYS A 154 10.36 -10.61 10.16
C LYS A 154 9.54 -10.04 11.30
N ILE A 155 8.82 -10.92 12.00
CA ILE A 155 8.05 -10.60 13.19
C ILE A 155 8.86 -11.04 14.41
N GLU A 156 8.93 -10.18 15.42
CA GLU A 156 9.67 -10.49 16.65
C GLU A 156 8.87 -11.37 17.60
N ASP A 157 7.55 -11.28 17.58
CA ASP A 157 6.62 -12.06 18.41
C ASP A 157 5.80 -13.04 17.59
N ASP A 158 6.40 -14.17 17.27
CA ASP A 158 5.72 -15.26 16.51
C ASP A 158 5.12 -16.36 17.42
N GLN A 159 4.90 -16.03 18.70
CA GLN A 159 4.45 -17.03 19.69
C GLN A 159 2.94 -17.31 19.61
N LYS A 160 2.15 -16.52 18.90
CA LYS A 160 0.71 -16.76 18.77
C LYS A 160 0.40 -17.55 17.50
N PRO A 161 -0.06 -18.82 17.64
CA PRO A 161 -0.36 -19.66 16.47
C PRO A 161 -1.54 -19.13 15.63
N ILE A 162 -2.41 -18.29 16.22
CA ILE A 162 -3.54 -17.63 15.54
C ILE A 162 -3.48 -16.16 15.89
N LYS A 163 -3.27 -15.30 14.88
CA LYS A 163 -3.22 -13.85 15.05
C LYS A 163 -4.55 -13.17 14.77
N GLY A 164 -5.34 -13.71 13.87
CA GLY A 164 -6.64 -13.15 13.51
C GLY A 164 -7.53 -14.14 12.79
N ILE A 165 -8.81 -13.85 12.78
CA ILE A 165 -9.86 -14.61 12.10
C ILE A 165 -10.62 -13.63 11.21
N SER A 166 -10.73 -13.93 9.92
CA SER A 166 -11.56 -13.19 8.98
C SER A 166 -12.60 -14.11 8.34
N SER A 167 -13.68 -13.54 7.85
CA SER A 167 -14.73 -14.25 7.11
C SER A 167 -15.11 -13.48 5.86
N ILE A 168 -15.43 -14.21 4.82
CA ILE A 168 -15.96 -13.68 3.56
C ILE A 168 -17.47 -13.54 3.68
#